data_4e23fa251fc27dc319833b597f3f1071
#
_entry.id   4e23fa251fc27dc319833b597f3f1071
#
_cell.length_a   1.000
_cell.length_b   1.000
_cell.length_c   1.000
_cell.angle_alpha   90.00
_cell.angle_beta   90.00
_cell.angle_gamma   90.00
#
_symmetry.space_group_name_H-M   'P 1'
#
loop_
_entity.id
_entity.type
_entity.pdbx_description
1 polymer ?
#
loop_
_entity_poly.entity_id
_entity_poly.type
_entity_poly.pdbx_seq_one_letter_code
_entity_poly.pdbx_strand_id
1 'polypeptide(L)'
;MIRPFIFLFLLSAISLSAQEEKRLALVIGNANYNVGELENPVNDALLMAKAFDSLGFDVILDTNIQTKYEFVEVIKEFDLKREDYDVGFVYYAGHGIQVGSENYMIPTNEKLEKEDDVYYYGINVQMIIRILTRSSDQVNVLILDACRNNPFEQKWNRNRSF
;
A
#
# COMPACT_ATOMS: atom_id res chain seq x y z
N MET A 1 32.95 -14.17 68.78
CA MET A 1 33.01 -14.84 67.48
C MET A 1 31.81 -14.39 66.65
N ILE A 2 32.04 -13.41 65.71
CA ILE A 2 30.99 -12.86 64.83
C ILE A 2 31.10 -13.59 63.51
N ARG A 3 30.06 -14.33 63.13
CA ARG A 3 29.96 -15.03 61.84
C ARG A 3 29.50 -14.02 60.78
N PRO A 4 30.21 -13.83 59.66
CA PRO A 4 29.72 -12.98 58.58
C PRO A 4 28.64 -13.73 57.81
N PHE A 5 27.45 -13.12 57.67
CA PHE A 5 26.38 -13.54 56.79
C PHE A 5 26.72 -13.06 55.37
N ILE A 6 27.10 -13.95 54.48
CA ILE A 6 27.29 -13.68 53.08
C ILE A 6 25.91 -13.66 52.41
N PHE A 7 25.43 -12.46 52.06
CA PHE A 7 24.20 -12.30 51.27
C PHE A 7 24.56 -12.45 49.79
N LEU A 8 24.26 -13.63 49.24
CA LEU A 8 24.45 -13.94 47.84
C LEU A 8 23.30 -13.30 47.03
N PHE A 9 23.55 -12.15 46.41
CA PHE A 9 22.60 -11.48 45.51
C PHE A 9 22.61 -12.25 44.19
N LEU A 10 21.60 -13.10 43.94
CA LEU A 10 21.35 -13.69 42.61
C LEU A 10 20.80 -12.59 41.70
N LEU A 11 21.63 -11.99 40.86
CA LEU A 11 21.19 -11.19 39.72
C LEU A 11 20.60 -12.16 38.69
N SER A 12 19.29 -12.36 38.70
CA SER A 12 18.60 -12.98 37.57
C SER A 12 18.63 -11.96 36.38
N ALA A 13 19.51 -12.22 35.43
CA ALA A 13 19.49 -11.52 34.13
C ALA A 13 18.14 -11.86 33.41
N ILE A 14 17.16 -10.99 33.51
CA ILE A 14 15.97 -11.06 32.66
C ILE A 14 16.44 -10.69 31.28
N SER A 15 16.68 -11.69 30.42
CA SER A 15 16.86 -11.46 28.98
C SER A 15 15.53 -10.94 28.44
N LEU A 16 15.39 -9.62 28.30
CA LEU A 16 14.34 -9.03 27.49
C LEU A 16 14.64 -9.46 26.04
N SER A 17 14.01 -10.53 25.58
CA SER A 17 13.96 -10.83 24.16
C SER A 17 13.09 -9.74 23.53
N ALA A 18 13.71 -8.71 22.93
CA ALA A 18 13.00 -7.81 22.05
C ALA A 18 12.51 -8.69 20.89
N GLN A 19 11.21 -8.92 20.80
CA GLN A 19 10.63 -9.56 19.63
C GLN A 19 10.90 -8.63 18.45
N GLU A 20 11.56 -9.16 17.43
CA GLU A 20 11.87 -8.39 16.22
C GLU A 20 10.55 -8.02 15.53
N GLU A 21 10.32 -6.74 15.37
CA GLU A 21 9.11 -6.19 14.72
C GLU A 21 9.09 -6.60 13.24
N LYS A 22 8.08 -7.34 12.85
CA LYS A 22 7.88 -7.77 11.47
C LYS A 22 7.18 -6.68 10.66
N ARG A 23 7.70 -6.38 9.49
CA ARG A 23 7.24 -5.27 8.65
C ARG A 23 6.95 -5.73 7.23
N LEU A 24 5.75 -5.42 6.73
CA LEU A 24 5.31 -5.75 5.36
C LEU A 24 4.99 -4.48 4.59
N ALA A 25 5.51 -4.36 3.37
CA ALA A 25 5.17 -3.28 2.45
C ALA A 25 4.54 -3.83 1.16
N LEU A 26 3.46 -3.21 0.72
CA LEU A 26 2.92 -3.32 -0.63
C LEU A 26 3.29 -2.05 -1.38
N VAL A 27 3.99 -2.20 -2.50
CA VAL A 27 4.47 -1.09 -3.33
C VAL A 27 3.96 -1.29 -4.75
N ILE A 28 3.21 -0.32 -5.28
CA ILE A 28 2.62 -0.39 -6.61
C ILE A 28 2.98 0.87 -7.39
N GLY A 29 3.49 0.69 -8.62
CA GLY A 29 3.80 1.76 -9.56
C GLY A 29 3.17 1.55 -10.92
N ASN A 30 2.19 2.36 -11.31
CA ASN A 30 1.48 2.28 -12.57
C ASN A 30 1.83 3.49 -13.46
N ALA A 31 2.48 3.25 -14.59
CA ALA A 31 2.93 4.30 -15.53
C ALA A 31 2.37 4.14 -16.95
N ASN A 32 2.31 2.90 -17.46
CA ASN A 32 2.02 2.61 -18.88
C ASN A 32 0.52 2.63 -19.18
N TYR A 33 -0.12 3.76 -18.95
CA TYR A 33 -1.54 3.93 -19.25
C TYR A 33 -1.78 4.15 -20.75
N ASN A 34 -2.86 3.57 -21.27
CA ASN A 34 -3.31 3.83 -22.66
C ASN A 34 -3.72 5.29 -22.89
N VAL A 35 -4.08 6.01 -21.82
CA VAL A 35 -4.43 7.44 -21.83
C VAL A 35 -3.73 8.11 -20.67
N GLY A 36 -2.89 9.10 -20.99
CA GLY A 36 -2.15 9.83 -19.95
C GLY A 36 -1.02 9.01 -19.33
N GLU A 37 -0.13 8.45 -20.16
CA GLU A 37 1.10 7.80 -19.71
C GLU A 37 1.86 8.69 -18.73
N LEU A 38 2.45 8.07 -17.70
CA LEU A 38 3.24 8.73 -16.66
C LEU A 38 4.70 8.30 -16.75
N GLU A 39 5.64 9.22 -16.46
CA GLU A 39 7.07 8.92 -16.61
C GLU A 39 7.67 8.24 -15.36
N ASN A 40 7.24 8.63 -14.17
CA ASN A 40 7.96 8.33 -12.93
C ASN A 40 7.42 7.20 -12.05
N PRO A 41 6.11 6.84 -12.03
CA PRO A 41 5.54 5.97 -11.03
C PRO A 41 6.25 4.62 -10.84
N VAL A 42 6.74 4.01 -11.93
CA VAL A 42 7.47 2.74 -11.86
C VAL A 42 8.84 2.94 -11.20
N ASN A 43 9.55 4.01 -11.54
CA ASN A 43 10.84 4.32 -10.94
C ASN A 43 10.69 4.65 -9.45
N ASP A 44 9.66 5.40 -9.08
CA ASP A 44 9.36 5.77 -7.70
C ASP A 44 9.01 4.52 -6.88
N ALA A 45 8.20 3.62 -7.43
CA ALA A 45 7.89 2.34 -6.78
C ALA A 45 9.14 1.47 -6.58
N LEU A 46 10.03 1.37 -7.57
CA LEU A 46 11.28 0.64 -7.45
C LEU A 46 12.21 1.23 -6.38
N LEU A 47 12.30 2.56 -6.30
CA LEU A 47 13.09 3.24 -5.27
C LEU A 47 12.49 3.03 -3.87
N MET A 48 11.16 3.13 -3.73
CA MET A 48 10.46 2.87 -2.48
C MET A 48 10.62 1.41 -2.03
N ALA A 49 10.47 0.46 -2.93
CA ALA A 49 10.68 -0.96 -2.63
C ALA A 49 12.09 -1.23 -2.11
N LYS A 50 13.11 -0.68 -2.75
CA LYS A 50 14.52 -0.78 -2.30
C LYS A 50 14.72 -0.11 -0.94
N ALA A 51 14.09 1.02 -0.69
CA ALA A 51 14.18 1.69 0.61
C ALA A 51 13.53 0.83 1.72
N PHE A 52 12.35 0.27 1.49
CA PHE A 52 11.70 -0.63 2.43
C PHE A 52 12.51 -1.89 2.71
N ASP A 53 13.06 -2.54 1.68
CA ASP A 53 13.94 -3.71 1.83
C ASP A 53 15.13 -3.37 2.74
N SER A 54 15.79 -2.22 2.51
CA SER A 54 16.91 -1.76 3.35
C SER A 54 16.53 -1.45 4.80
N LEU A 55 15.25 -1.21 5.07
CA LEU A 55 14.68 -0.98 6.42
C LEU A 55 14.13 -2.26 7.05
N GLY A 56 14.34 -3.42 6.44
CA GLY A 56 13.92 -4.71 6.96
C GLY A 56 12.44 -5.01 6.78
N PHE A 57 11.80 -4.43 5.76
CA PHE A 57 10.46 -4.85 5.35
C PHE A 57 10.52 -6.04 4.40
N ASP A 58 9.58 -6.96 4.54
CA ASP A 58 9.22 -7.84 3.45
C ASP A 58 8.41 -7.02 2.42
N VAL A 59 8.80 -7.09 1.15
CA VAL A 59 8.22 -6.21 0.12
C VAL A 59 7.46 -7.03 -0.94
N ILE A 60 6.20 -6.67 -1.16
CA ILE A 60 5.43 -7.05 -2.33
C ILE A 60 5.49 -5.87 -3.30
N LEU A 61 6.15 -6.06 -4.46
CA LEU A 61 6.29 -5.03 -5.49
C LEU A 61 5.57 -5.47 -6.75
N ASP A 62 4.70 -4.62 -7.28
CA ASP A 62 4.09 -4.82 -8.59
C ASP A 62 4.07 -3.51 -9.39
N THR A 63 4.13 -3.63 -10.71
CA THR A 63 4.20 -2.45 -11.59
C THR A 63 3.34 -2.65 -12.84
N ASN A 64 2.72 -1.55 -13.29
CA ASN A 64 1.89 -1.56 -14.49
C ASN A 64 0.77 -2.60 -14.48
N ILE A 65 0.11 -2.73 -13.35
CA ILE A 65 -1.04 -3.62 -13.18
C ILE A 65 -2.12 -3.23 -14.18
N GLN A 66 -2.51 -4.17 -15.04
CA GLN A 66 -3.34 -3.86 -16.21
C GLN A 66 -4.83 -3.81 -15.91
N THR A 67 -5.31 -4.72 -15.08
CA THR A 67 -6.73 -4.89 -14.82
C THR A 67 -7.10 -4.78 -13.35
N LYS A 68 -8.36 -4.47 -13.08
CA LYS A 68 -8.91 -4.52 -11.72
C LYS A 68 -8.72 -5.87 -11.06
N TYR A 69 -8.86 -6.96 -11.83
CA TYR A 69 -8.69 -8.32 -11.33
C TYR A 69 -7.26 -8.54 -10.80
N GLU A 70 -6.24 -8.24 -11.60
CA GLU A 70 -4.84 -8.34 -11.19
C GLU A 70 -4.55 -7.48 -9.96
N PHE A 71 -5.06 -6.26 -9.93
CA PHE A 71 -4.89 -5.36 -8.80
C PHE A 71 -5.47 -5.95 -7.50
N VAL A 72 -6.67 -6.53 -7.59
CA VAL A 72 -7.31 -7.18 -6.44
C VAL A 72 -6.51 -8.39 -5.96
N GLU A 73 -5.90 -9.17 -6.88
CA GLU A 73 -5.08 -10.33 -6.48
C GLU A 73 -3.82 -9.90 -5.71
N VAL A 74 -3.16 -8.81 -6.14
CA VAL A 74 -2.01 -8.24 -5.41
C VAL A 74 -2.42 -7.74 -4.01
N ILE A 75 -3.58 -7.06 -3.91
CA ILE A 75 -4.12 -6.62 -2.63
C ILE A 75 -4.46 -7.81 -1.72
N LYS A 76 -5.01 -8.89 -2.27
CA LYS A 76 -5.29 -10.11 -1.49
C LYS A 76 -4.02 -10.78 -0.99
N GLU A 77 -2.95 -10.81 -1.79
CA GLU A 77 -1.66 -11.33 -1.34
C GLU A 77 -1.17 -10.55 -0.11
N PHE A 78 -1.23 -9.23 -0.18
CA PHE A 78 -0.89 -8.37 0.95
C PHE A 78 -1.79 -8.63 2.16
N ASP A 79 -3.12 -8.68 1.97
CA ASP A 79 -4.09 -8.92 3.04
C ASP A 79 -3.85 -10.25 3.77
N LEU A 80 -3.59 -11.33 3.03
CA LEU A 80 -3.31 -12.65 3.60
C LEU A 80 -2.02 -12.69 4.43
N LYS A 81 -0.99 -11.99 3.99
CA LYS A 81 0.29 -11.91 4.71
C LYS A 81 0.21 -10.96 5.91
N ARG A 82 -0.60 -9.90 5.81
CA ARG A 82 -0.62 -8.78 6.76
C ARG A 82 -0.88 -9.18 8.21
N GLU A 83 -1.61 -10.27 8.45
CA GLU A 83 -1.96 -10.74 9.79
C GLU A 83 -0.74 -11.16 10.62
N ASP A 84 0.35 -11.59 9.97
CA ASP A 84 1.58 -12.05 10.60
C ASP A 84 2.62 -10.95 10.87
N TYR A 85 2.27 -9.67 10.63
CA TYR A 85 3.19 -8.53 10.70
C TYR A 85 2.68 -7.45 11.65
N ASP A 86 3.62 -6.80 12.34
CA ASP A 86 3.34 -5.70 13.28
C ASP A 86 3.11 -4.38 12.54
N VAL A 87 3.85 -4.15 11.44
CA VAL A 87 3.77 -2.94 10.61
C VAL A 87 3.32 -3.28 9.20
N GLY A 88 2.31 -2.57 8.70
CA GLY A 88 1.85 -2.63 7.31
C GLY A 88 2.02 -1.30 6.61
N PHE A 89 2.65 -1.31 5.45
CA PHE A 89 2.83 -0.13 4.62
C PHE A 89 2.26 -0.36 3.23
N VAL A 90 1.50 0.59 2.70
CA VAL A 90 1.03 0.57 1.31
C VAL A 90 1.46 1.86 0.64
N TYR A 91 2.20 1.74 -0.46
CA TYR A 91 2.58 2.82 -1.35
C TYR A 91 2.00 2.59 -2.74
N TYR A 92 1.35 3.60 -3.28
CA TYR A 92 0.84 3.60 -4.63
C TYR A 92 1.27 4.86 -5.36
N ALA A 93 1.90 4.71 -6.54
CA ALA A 93 2.17 5.77 -7.49
C ALA A 93 1.46 5.48 -8.82
N GLY A 94 0.69 6.45 -9.34
CA GLY A 94 -0.08 6.27 -10.57
C GLY A 94 -1.27 7.20 -10.69
N HIS A 95 -2.18 6.94 -11.62
CA HIS A 95 -3.41 7.72 -11.73
C HIS A 95 -4.35 7.46 -10.56
N GLY A 96 -4.81 8.54 -9.96
CA GLY A 96 -5.91 8.56 -9.01
C GLY A 96 -7.06 9.40 -9.54
N ILE A 97 -8.28 8.93 -9.32
CA ILE A 97 -9.51 9.65 -9.70
C ILE A 97 -10.40 9.76 -8.47
N GLN A 98 -10.92 10.96 -8.23
CA GLN A 98 -11.96 11.18 -7.24
C GLN A 98 -13.33 11.20 -7.93
N VAL A 99 -14.25 10.33 -7.46
CA VAL A 99 -15.65 10.34 -7.88
C VAL A 99 -16.50 10.51 -6.62
N GLY A 100 -17.27 11.59 -6.57
CA GLY A 100 -17.94 11.99 -5.35
C GLY A 100 -16.96 12.28 -4.22
N SER A 101 -17.09 11.57 -3.10
CA SER A 101 -16.18 11.65 -1.94
C SER A 101 -15.14 10.53 -1.90
N GLU A 102 -15.14 9.62 -2.87
CA GLU A 102 -14.28 8.44 -2.88
C GLU A 102 -13.11 8.58 -3.85
N ASN A 103 -11.95 8.04 -3.46
CA ASN A 103 -10.75 8.02 -4.27
C ASN A 103 -10.53 6.61 -4.83
N TYR A 104 -10.10 6.55 -6.09
CA TYR A 104 -9.85 5.30 -6.81
C TYR A 104 -8.45 5.30 -7.38
N MET A 105 -7.74 4.18 -7.24
CA MET A 105 -6.50 3.87 -7.96
C MET A 105 -6.88 3.19 -9.28
N ILE A 106 -6.17 3.55 -10.36
CA ILE A 106 -6.55 3.13 -11.71
C ILE A 106 -5.56 2.11 -12.26
N PRO A 107 -6.03 0.93 -12.70
CA PRO A 107 -5.22 0.00 -13.49
C PRO A 107 -4.85 0.58 -14.86
N THR A 108 -3.75 0.11 -15.46
CA THR A 108 -3.16 0.78 -16.63
C THR A 108 -3.91 0.54 -17.94
N ASN A 109 -4.65 -0.55 -18.07
CA ASN A 109 -5.29 -0.95 -19.33
C ASN A 109 -6.84 -0.92 -19.31
N GLU A 110 -7.44 -0.41 -18.23
CA GLU A 110 -8.89 -0.31 -18.15
C GLU A 110 -9.43 0.84 -19.03
N LYS A 111 -10.59 0.59 -19.64
CA LYS A 111 -11.24 1.57 -20.53
C LYS A 111 -12.25 2.39 -19.73
N LEU A 112 -11.87 3.62 -19.38
CA LEU A 112 -12.74 4.56 -18.73
C LEU A 112 -13.32 5.53 -19.75
N GLU A 113 -14.55 5.28 -20.21
CA GLU A 113 -15.23 6.12 -21.21
C GLU A 113 -16.15 7.16 -20.59
N LYS A 114 -16.61 6.91 -19.39
CA LYS A 114 -17.44 7.80 -18.56
C LYS A 114 -17.08 7.67 -17.08
N GLU A 115 -17.54 8.60 -16.28
CA GLU A 115 -17.27 8.65 -14.84
C GLU A 115 -17.72 7.40 -14.10
N ASP A 116 -18.89 6.84 -14.47
CA ASP A 116 -19.41 5.62 -13.86
C ASP A 116 -18.48 4.41 -14.02
N ASP A 117 -17.64 4.38 -15.07
CA ASP A 117 -16.71 3.28 -15.32
C ASP A 117 -15.66 3.15 -14.21
N VAL A 118 -15.39 4.25 -13.49
CA VAL A 118 -14.47 4.23 -12.35
C VAL A 118 -14.96 3.30 -11.24
N TYR A 119 -16.27 3.21 -10.99
CA TYR A 119 -16.84 2.28 -10.00
C TYR A 119 -16.62 0.81 -10.40
N TYR A 120 -16.66 0.53 -11.70
CA TYR A 120 -16.52 -0.84 -12.21
C TYR A 120 -15.06 -1.27 -12.33
N TYR A 121 -14.17 -0.38 -12.75
CA TYR A 121 -12.81 -0.70 -13.15
C TYR A 121 -11.73 -0.15 -12.21
N GLY A 122 -12.01 0.90 -11.44
CA GLY A 122 -11.10 1.43 -10.43
C GLY A 122 -11.06 0.60 -9.15
N ILE A 123 -10.00 0.75 -8.40
CA ILE A 123 -9.83 0.21 -7.06
C ILE A 123 -10.16 1.30 -6.04
N ASN A 124 -11.23 1.12 -5.31
CA ASN A 124 -11.60 2.06 -4.25
C ASN A 124 -10.59 2.01 -3.10
N VAL A 125 -10.01 3.15 -2.77
CA VAL A 125 -9.00 3.28 -1.69
C VAL A 125 -9.53 2.81 -0.33
N GLN A 126 -10.85 2.91 -0.10
CA GLN A 126 -11.46 2.40 1.13
C GLN A 126 -11.28 0.88 1.32
N MET A 127 -11.04 0.13 0.23
CA MET A 127 -10.70 -1.30 0.33
C MET A 127 -9.38 -1.49 1.08
N ILE A 128 -8.35 -0.72 0.72
CA ILE A 128 -7.04 -0.75 1.40
C ILE A 128 -7.16 -0.28 2.85
N ILE A 129 -7.87 0.82 3.08
CA ILE A 129 -8.06 1.36 4.43
C ILE A 129 -8.72 0.31 5.34
N ARG A 130 -9.74 -0.40 4.86
CA ARG A 130 -10.40 -1.47 5.64
C ARG A 130 -9.47 -2.62 6.00
N ILE A 131 -8.54 -3.00 5.11
CA ILE A 131 -7.52 -4.01 5.40
C ILE A 131 -6.59 -3.50 6.50
N LEU A 132 -6.06 -2.29 6.32
CA LEU A 132 -5.11 -1.68 7.23
C LEU A 132 -5.71 -1.37 8.62
N THR A 133 -7.00 -1.15 8.73
CA THR A 133 -7.67 -0.81 10.00
C THR A 133 -8.38 -2.00 10.67
N ARG A 134 -8.15 -3.23 10.19
CA ARG A 134 -8.79 -4.43 10.74
C ARG A 134 -8.33 -4.74 12.16
N SER A 135 -7.05 -4.48 12.48
CA SER A 135 -6.47 -4.66 13.81
C SER A 135 -6.04 -3.32 14.39
N SER A 136 -6.33 -3.10 15.67
CA SER A 136 -5.89 -1.91 16.42
C SER A 136 -4.45 -2.00 16.90
N ASP A 137 -3.90 -3.20 16.96
CA ASP A 137 -2.59 -3.48 17.57
C ASP A 137 -1.44 -3.39 16.55
N GLN A 138 -1.77 -3.07 15.29
CA GLN A 138 -0.83 -2.96 14.19
C GLN A 138 -0.64 -1.51 13.77
N VAL A 139 0.61 -1.14 13.44
CA VAL A 139 0.91 0.15 12.83
C VAL A 139 0.69 0.06 11.32
N ASN A 140 -0.09 0.98 10.77
CA ASN A 140 -0.42 0.96 9.35
C ASN A 140 -0.26 2.34 8.71
N VAL A 141 0.36 2.36 7.53
CA VAL A 141 0.61 3.58 6.75
C VAL A 141 0.15 3.38 5.31
N LEU A 142 -0.59 4.35 4.78
CA LEU A 142 -0.97 4.43 3.37
C LEU A 142 -0.46 5.73 2.76
N ILE A 143 0.35 5.61 1.71
CA ILE A 143 0.80 6.75 0.89
C ILE A 143 0.24 6.60 -0.51
N LEU A 144 -0.47 7.63 -0.95
CA LEU A 144 -0.98 7.75 -2.31
C LEU A 144 -0.24 8.90 -3.01
N ASP A 145 0.71 8.54 -3.85
CA ASP A 145 1.40 9.45 -4.75
C ASP A 145 0.66 9.49 -6.09
N ALA A 146 -0.51 10.11 -6.05
CA ALA A 146 -1.43 10.16 -7.18
C ALA A 146 -2.13 11.51 -7.24
N CYS A 147 -2.16 12.10 -8.43
CA CYS A 147 -2.97 13.29 -8.66
C CYS A 147 -4.46 12.93 -8.54
N ARG A 148 -5.25 13.87 -8.01
CA ARG A 148 -6.73 13.75 -8.03
C ARG A 148 -7.32 14.22 -9.36
N ASN A 149 -6.48 14.76 -10.25
CA ASN A 149 -6.90 15.25 -11.56
C ASN A 149 -7.26 14.06 -12.45
N ASN A 150 -8.48 14.11 -12.98
CA ASN A 150 -8.98 13.09 -13.88
C ASN A 150 -8.38 13.24 -15.28
N PRO A 151 -7.48 12.37 -15.74
CA PRO A 151 -6.90 12.45 -17.07
C PRO A 151 -7.94 12.18 -18.18
N PHE A 152 -9.10 11.61 -17.85
CA PHE A 152 -10.18 11.27 -18.77
C PHE A 152 -11.26 12.35 -18.87
N GLU A 153 -11.20 13.41 -18.08
CA GLU A 153 -12.24 14.45 -18.01
C GLU A 153 -12.56 15.09 -19.37
N GLN A 154 -11.54 15.38 -20.17
CA GLN A 154 -11.74 15.94 -21.50
C GLN A 154 -12.46 14.98 -22.46
N LYS A 155 -12.20 13.67 -22.33
CA LYS A 155 -12.88 12.61 -23.09
C LYS A 155 -14.33 12.47 -22.64
N TRP A 156 -14.58 12.50 -21.34
CA TRP A 156 -15.94 12.37 -20.78
C TRP A 156 -16.82 13.55 -21.14
N ASN A 157 -16.28 14.78 -21.13
CA ASN A 157 -17.04 15.98 -21.49
C ASN A 157 -17.42 15.99 -22.97
N ARG A 158 -16.60 15.44 -23.86
CA ARG A 158 -16.94 15.29 -25.29
C ARG A 158 -18.10 14.32 -25.49
N ASN A 159 -18.18 13.26 -24.72
CA ASN A 159 -19.24 12.26 -24.83
C ASN A 159 -20.58 12.71 -24.21
N ARG A 160 -20.59 13.77 -23.37
CA ARG A 160 -21.81 14.37 -22.78
C ARG A 160 -22.49 15.39 -23.71
N SER A 161 -21.89 15.75 -24.82
CA SER A 161 -22.37 16.82 -25.73
C SER A 161 -23.27 16.33 -26.87
N PHE A 162 -23.89 15.14 -26.73
CA PHE A 162 -24.86 14.57 -27.68
C PHE A 162 -26.19 14.28 -27.00
#